data_5f8c2d3d0cd827fd5eaa2355ee806ab7
#
_entry.id   5f8c2d3d0cd827fd5eaa2355ee806ab7
#
_cell.length_a   1.000
_cell.length_b   1.000
_cell.length_c   1.000
_cell.angle_alpha   90.00
_cell.angle_beta   90.00
_cell.angle_gamma   90.00
#
_symmetry.space_group_name_H-M   'P 1'
#
loop_
_entity.id
_entity.type
_entity.pdbx_description
1 polymer ?
#
loop_
_entity_poly.entity_id
_entity_poly.type
_entity_poly.pdbx_seq_one_letter_code
_entity_poly.pdbx_strand_id
1 'polypeptide(L)'
;MAPLAERLKKLGLVSDWDFVLHLPLRYEDETSITPIEELEVGVDAQVEGVVTNNSDNRFGNFEAWIDDETDMLKARFIHYYPSIRELLKVGKRVRLYGNPRAAFGGGLEMIHPKVRAPKAEGDLPKTLTPVYPAGEGVTQLWLRKRIDRALMDVDISDLLTEEERQELHLPGLAEAINSLHHPKAGAPIGPLQNRTDPAWQRLKFDELLAQQISLKKSREMRDMNKGPVMPLRKGDNSSLTAKFFHSLPFKLTKAQIRVWKDIYESLGSERPMNRLVQGDVGSGKTVVAAIAALQVIGNGYQVAMMAPTEILAEQHYHRLSEWMTTLGLSVVWMSGSMKKKERETVVIIPKEKG
;
A
#
# COMPACT_ATOMS: atom_id res chain seq x y z
N MET A 1 28.43 10.32 5.21
CA MET A 1 27.27 9.51 4.77
C MET A 1 27.01 8.40 5.77
N ALA A 2 25.76 8.09 6.07
CA ALA A 2 25.40 6.93 6.91
C ALA A 2 25.95 5.62 6.31
N PRO A 3 26.31 4.61 7.12
CA PRO A 3 26.72 3.30 6.66
C PRO A 3 25.69 2.66 5.73
N LEU A 4 26.14 1.83 4.77
CA LEU A 4 25.25 1.18 3.79
C LEU A 4 24.10 0.43 4.48
N ALA A 5 24.38 -0.30 5.57
CA ALA A 5 23.39 -1.05 6.32
C ALA A 5 22.24 -0.18 6.87
N GLU A 6 22.54 1.01 7.37
CA GLU A 6 21.51 1.95 7.85
C GLU A 6 20.64 2.50 6.70
N ARG A 7 21.26 2.74 5.54
CA ARG A 7 20.54 3.18 4.33
C ARG A 7 19.59 2.10 3.82
N LEU A 8 20.04 0.84 3.81
CA LEU A 8 19.20 -0.29 3.44
C LEU A 8 18.05 -0.51 4.42
N LYS A 9 18.31 -0.38 5.73
CA LYS A 9 17.28 -0.47 6.76
C LYS A 9 16.19 0.60 6.60
N LYS A 10 16.55 1.82 6.16
CA LYS A 10 15.56 2.87 5.83
C LYS A 10 14.68 2.51 4.63
N LEU A 11 15.16 1.66 3.72
CA LEU A 11 14.40 1.10 2.60
C LEU A 11 13.63 -0.17 2.99
N GLY A 12 13.73 -0.64 4.23
CA GLY A 12 13.15 -1.89 4.68
C GLY A 12 13.90 -3.14 4.24
N LEU A 13 15.15 -3.00 3.73
CA LEU A 13 15.95 -4.08 3.17
C LEU A 13 16.94 -4.61 4.22
N VAL A 14 16.55 -5.65 4.94
CA VAL A 14 17.32 -6.25 6.04
C VAL A 14 17.67 -7.72 5.75
N SER A 15 16.73 -8.49 5.25
CA SER A 15 16.87 -9.90 4.91
C SER A 15 16.89 -10.15 3.41
N ASP A 16 17.27 -11.35 2.97
CA ASP A 16 17.23 -11.72 1.55
C ASP A 16 15.82 -11.72 0.98
N TRP A 17 14.82 -12.09 1.78
CA TRP A 17 13.42 -11.97 1.40
C TRP A 17 12.99 -10.53 1.12
N ASP A 18 13.51 -9.55 1.86
CA ASP A 18 13.20 -8.14 1.59
C ASP A 18 13.72 -7.72 0.20
N PHE A 19 14.87 -8.26 -0.24
CA PHE A 19 15.38 -8.02 -1.59
C PHE A 19 14.57 -8.74 -2.66
N VAL A 20 14.14 -9.97 -2.41
CA VAL A 20 13.25 -10.74 -3.32
C VAL A 20 11.92 -10.02 -3.53
N LEU A 21 11.37 -9.41 -2.48
CA LEU A 21 10.11 -8.66 -2.53
C LEU A 21 10.28 -7.16 -2.82
N HIS A 22 11.52 -6.70 -3.04
CA HIS A 22 11.79 -5.33 -3.46
C HIS A 22 11.54 -5.16 -4.95
N LEU A 23 10.27 -5.05 -5.32
CA LEU A 23 9.81 -5.10 -6.70
C LEU A 23 10.12 -3.81 -7.47
N PRO A 24 10.33 -3.89 -8.81
CA PRO A 24 10.58 -2.74 -9.64
C PRO A 24 9.42 -1.73 -9.66
N LEU A 25 9.76 -0.45 -9.71
CA LEU A 25 8.80 0.64 -9.92
C LEU A 25 8.41 0.77 -11.39
N ARG A 26 9.38 0.57 -12.28
CA ARG A 26 9.22 0.66 -13.72
C ARG A 26 10.29 -0.17 -14.42
N TYR A 27 10.13 -0.32 -15.72
CA TYR A 27 11.07 -1.04 -16.57
C TYR A 27 11.54 -0.13 -17.70
N GLU A 28 12.77 -0.34 -18.12
CA GLU A 28 13.39 0.35 -19.25
C GLU A 28 13.71 -0.69 -20.30
N ASP A 29 13.25 -0.48 -21.53
CA ASP A 29 13.55 -1.36 -22.65
C ASP A 29 14.88 -0.97 -23.29
N GLU A 30 15.93 -1.60 -22.82
CA GLU A 30 17.26 -1.51 -23.40
C GLU A 30 17.59 -2.74 -24.27
N THR A 31 16.59 -3.57 -24.63
CA THR A 31 16.78 -4.86 -25.33
C THR A 31 16.90 -4.72 -26.85
N SER A 32 16.50 -3.59 -27.40
CA SER A 32 16.54 -3.26 -28.82
C SER A 32 17.16 -1.89 -29.05
N ILE A 33 17.63 -1.66 -30.26
CA ILE A 33 18.06 -0.34 -30.74
C ILE A 33 17.03 0.14 -31.74
N THR A 34 16.55 1.35 -31.54
CA THR A 34 15.59 2.02 -32.43
C THR A 34 16.35 3.00 -33.34
N PRO A 35 16.21 2.93 -34.67
CA PRO A 35 16.75 3.93 -35.56
C PRO A 35 16.25 5.35 -35.21
N ILE A 36 17.11 6.35 -35.35
CA ILE A 36 16.75 7.74 -34.98
C ILE A 36 15.55 8.24 -35.76
N GLU A 37 15.42 7.89 -37.03
CA GLU A 37 14.28 8.24 -37.87
C GLU A 37 12.93 7.68 -37.41
N GLU A 38 12.97 6.53 -36.66
CA GLU A 38 11.76 5.86 -36.12
C GLU A 38 11.40 6.31 -34.70
N LEU A 39 12.13 7.27 -34.11
CA LEU A 39 11.89 7.73 -32.77
C LEU A 39 10.55 8.48 -32.64
N GLU A 40 9.74 8.06 -31.71
CA GLU A 40 8.48 8.72 -31.35
C GLU A 40 8.67 9.65 -30.14
N VAL A 41 8.20 10.90 -30.26
CA VAL A 41 8.24 11.88 -29.18
C VAL A 41 7.45 11.36 -27.96
N GLY A 42 8.10 11.33 -26.80
CA GLY A 42 7.48 10.89 -25.55
C GLY A 42 7.60 9.40 -25.27
N VAL A 43 8.10 8.58 -26.19
CA VAL A 43 8.33 7.14 -26.00
C VAL A 43 9.81 6.89 -25.73
N ASP A 44 10.11 6.28 -24.57
CA ASP A 44 11.49 5.97 -24.20
C ASP A 44 12.10 4.98 -25.20
N ALA A 45 13.30 5.27 -25.70
CA ALA A 45 13.98 4.43 -26.69
C ALA A 45 15.49 4.38 -26.44
N GLN A 46 16.12 3.29 -26.93
CA GLN A 46 17.57 3.17 -26.99
C GLN A 46 18.05 3.35 -28.43
N VAL A 47 18.97 4.27 -28.63
CA VAL A 47 19.64 4.51 -29.92
C VAL A 47 21.13 4.20 -29.81
N GLU A 48 21.73 3.83 -30.92
CA GLU A 48 23.18 3.65 -31.03
C GLU A 48 23.70 4.39 -32.27
N GLY A 49 24.67 5.26 -32.10
CA GLY A 49 25.24 6.02 -33.19
C GLY A 49 26.62 6.56 -32.88
N VAL A 50 27.19 7.29 -33.82
CA VAL A 50 28.50 7.93 -33.70
C VAL A 50 28.34 9.38 -33.34
N VAL A 51 29.13 9.89 -32.41
CA VAL A 51 29.14 11.30 -32.04
C VAL A 51 29.80 12.09 -33.19
N THR A 52 29.04 12.91 -33.86
CA THR A 52 29.52 13.75 -35.00
C THR A 52 29.98 15.12 -34.55
N ASN A 53 29.38 15.67 -33.50
CA ASN A 53 29.76 16.97 -32.93
C ASN A 53 29.45 17.03 -31.45
N ASN A 54 30.17 17.87 -30.70
CA ASN A 54 29.84 18.27 -29.35
C ASN A 54 30.25 19.71 -29.04
N SER A 55 29.49 20.39 -28.21
CA SER A 55 29.80 21.77 -27.79
C SER A 55 29.13 22.12 -26.47
N ASP A 56 29.66 23.15 -25.83
CA ASP A 56 28.93 23.83 -24.75
C ASP A 56 28.08 24.94 -25.37
N ASN A 57 26.80 25.00 -25.07
CA ASN A 57 25.95 26.06 -25.56
C ASN A 57 26.12 27.35 -24.72
N ARG A 58 25.54 28.44 -25.17
CA ARG A 58 25.60 29.77 -24.52
C ARG A 58 25.08 29.79 -23.07
N PHE A 59 24.35 28.76 -22.62
CA PHE A 59 23.83 28.62 -21.28
C PHE A 59 24.67 27.69 -20.39
N GLY A 60 25.82 27.21 -20.90
CA GLY A 60 26.71 26.29 -20.19
C GLY A 60 26.26 24.82 -20.20
N ASN A 61 25.25 24.47 -20.99
CA ASN A 61 24.81 23.08 -21.16
C ASN A 61 25.74 22.41 -22.17
N PHE A 62 26.10 21.15 -21.88
CA PHE A 62 26.84 20.32 -22.83
C PHE A 62 25.86 19.63 -23.79
N GLU A 63 26.13 19.77 -25.10
CA GLU A 63 25.33 19.18 -26.17
C GLU A 63 26.21 18.30 -27.04
N ALA A 64 25.70 17.15 -27.49
CA ALA A 64 26.35 16.24 -28.42
C ALA A 64 25.34 15.79 -29.46
N TRP A 65 25.81 15.66 -30.71
CA TRP A 65 25.01 15.18 -31.85
C TRP A 65 25.45 13.76 -32.17
N ILE A 66 24.49 12.89 -32.27
CA ILE A 66 24.68 11.45 -32.51
C ILE A 66 23.99 11.13 -33.83
N ASP A 67 24.70 10.50 -34.73
CA ASP A 67 24.28 10.07 -36.05
C ASP A 67 24.33 8.55 -36.15
N ASP A 68 23.25 7.93 -36.57
CA ASP A 68 23.13 6.49 -36.79
C ASP A 68 22.98 6.09 -38.25
N GLU A 69 23.27 7.03 -39.18
CA GLU A 69 23.09 6.92 -40.63
C GLU A 69 21.63 7.05 -41.10
N THR A 70 20.65 7.10 -40.23
CA THR A 70 19.24 7.36 -40.56
C THR A 70 18.85 8.83 -40.32
N ASP A 71 19.24 9.38 -39.18
CA ASP A 71 19.02 10.78 -38.81
C ASP A 71 19.96 11.18 -37.66
N MET A 72 19.85 12.42 -37.16
CA MET A 72 20.63 12.96 -36.06
C MET A 72 19.80 13.23 -34.85
N LEU A 73 20.31 12.77 -33.67
CA LEU A 73 19.74 13.02 -32.35
C LEU A 73 20.66 13.92 -31.55
N LYS A 74 20.09 14.97 -30.93
CA LYS A 74 20.81 15.81 -29.97
C LYS A 74 20.66 15.32 -28.55
N ALA A 75 21.76 14.99 -27.87
CA ALA A 75 21.81 14.72 -26.44
C ALA A 75 22.21 16.00 -25.69
N ARG A 76 21.39 16.46 -24.74
CA ARG A 76 21.63 17.67 -23.95
C ARG A 76 21.76 17.39 -22.47
N PHE A 77 22.79 17.96 -21.83
CA PHE A 77 23.07 17.81 -20.41
C PHE A 77 23.19 19.18 -19.74
N ILE A 78 22.28 19.47 -18.83
CA ILE A 78 22.27 20.72 -18.04
C ILE A 78 23.33 20.63 -16.94
N HIS A 79 23.40 19.46 -16.30
CA HIS A 79 24.44 19.09 -15.33
C HIS A 79 25.07 17.77 -15.76
N TYR A 80 26.38 17.70 -15.78
CA TYR A 80 27.08 16.49 -16.22
C TYR A 80 28.39 16.28 -15.47
N TYR A 81 28.78 15.01 -15.36
CA TYR A 81 30.08 14.63 -14.85
C TYR A 81 31.11 14.61 -15.99
N PRO A 82 32.40 14.84 -15.69
CA PRO A 82 33.46 14.79 -16.71
C PRO A 82 33.48 13.47 -17.52
N SER A 83 33.04 12.35 -16.92
CA SER A 83 32.91 11.06 -17.57
C SER A 83 31.94 11.05 -18.75
N ILE A 84 30.87 11.85 -18.72
CA ILE A 84 29.90 11.98 -19.83
C ILE A 84 30.60 12.64 -21.03
N ARG A 85 31.36 13.70 -20.80
CA ARG A 85 32.13 14.37 -21.86
C ARG A 85 33.16 13.43 -22.51
N GLU A 86 33.81 12.57 -21.72
CA GLU A 86 34.71 11.55 -22.24
C GLU A 86 34.02 10.49 -23.10
N LEU A 87 32.83 10.07 -22.76
CA LEU A 87 32.02 9.15 -23.56
C LEU A 87 31.55 9.79 -24.85
N LEU A 88 31.19 11.07 -24.84
CA LEU A 88 30.61 11.80 -25.96
C LEU A 88 31.67 12.60 -26.77
N LYS A 89 32.93 12.12 -26.84
CA LYS A 89 33.92 12.66 -27.75
C LYS A 89 33.59 12.33 -29.21
N VAL A 90 33.83 13.30 -30.09
CA VAL A 90 33.62 13.14 -31.53
C VAL A 90 34.32 11.89 -32.06
N GLY A 91 33.65 11.12 -32.88
CA GLY A 91 34.08 9.87 -33.45
C GLY A 91 33.85 8.63 -32.56
N LYS A 92 33.39 8.79 -31.33
CA LYS A 92 33.04 7.63 -30.49
C LYS A 92 31.64 7.12 -30.81
N ARG A 93 31.48 5.80 -30.84
CA ARG A 93 30.22 5.10 -30.91
C ARG A 93 29.64 4.98 -29.51
N VAL A 94 28.38 5.37 -29.35
CA VAL A 94 27.68 5.43 -28.03
C VAL A 94 26.27 4.91 -28.14
N ARG A 95 25.76 4.39 -27.03
CA ARG A 95 24.33 4.10 -26.83
C ARG A 95 23.73 5.14 -25.90
N LEU A 96 22.57 5.65 -26.29
CA LEU A 96 21.76 6.56 -25.49
C LEU A 96 20.44 5.89 -25.20
N TYR A 97 20.00 5.97 -23.94
CA TYR A 97 18.64 5.60 -23.58
C TYR A 97 17.94 6.80 -22.92
N GLY A 98 16.77 7.14 -23.42
CA GLY A 98 16.00 8.28 -22.88
C GLY A 98 14.74 8.56 -23.66
N ASN A 99 14.09 9.65 -23.30
CA ASN A 99 12.85 10.11 -23.89
C ASN A 99 13.13 11.18 -24.97
N PRO A 100 12.86 10.90 -26.26
CA PRO A 100 13.02 11.88 -27.31
C PRO A 100 11.93 12.96 -27.24
N ARG A 101 12.36 14.20 -27.53
CA ARG A 101 11.50 15.38 -27.55
C ARG A 101 11.79 16.21 -28.82
N ALA A 102 10.83 16.99 -29.24
CA ALA A 102 11.09 17.99 -30.28
C ALA A 102 12.11 19.02 -29.77
N ALA A 103 13.20 19.21 -30.53
CA ALA A 103 14.22 20.20 -30.20
C ALA A 103 13.80 21.60 -30.64
N PHE A 104 14.20 22.61 -29.85
CA PHE A 104 14.07 23.99 -30.29
C PHE A 104 14.99 24.24 -31.50
N GLY A 105 14.42 24.57 -32.65
CA GLY A 105 15.15 24.71 -33.90
C GLY A 105 15.04 23.54 -34.87
N GLY A 106 14.24 22.52 -34.56
CA GLY A 106 13.98 21.33 -35.39
C GLY A 106 14.77 20.09 -34.95
N GLY A 107 14.33 18.92 -35.43
CA GLY A 107 14.89 17.63 -35.07
C GLY A 107 14.47 17.14 -33.67
N LEU A 108 15.11 16.06 -33.24
CA LEU A 108 14.85 15.43 -31.92
C LEU A 108 16.00 15.67 -30.94
N GLU A 109 15.66 15.77 -29.68
CA GLU A 109 16.64 15.81 -28.59
C GLU A 109 16.25 14.92 -27.43
N MET A 110 17.25 14.38 -26.72
CA MET A 110 17.09 13.75 -25.42
C MET A 110 17.78 14.60 -24.34
N ILE A 111 17.08 14.87 -23.23
CA ILE A 111 17.65 15.61 -22.09
C ILE A 111 18.10 14.61 -21.03
N HIS A 112 19.39 14.69 -20.66
CA HIS A 112 20.02 13.78 -19.72
C HIS A 112 19.83 12.28 -20.04
N PRO A 113 20.02 11.84 -21.32
CA PRO A 113 19.95 10.42 -21.62
C PRO A 113 21.01 9.66 -20.83
N LYS A 114 20.76 8.37 -20.56
CA LYS A 114 21.80 7.46 -20.10
C LYS A 114 22.76 7.20 -21.25
N VAL A 115 24.04 7.37 -20.98
CA VAL A 115 25.10 7.18 -22.01
C VAL A 115 25.94 5.97 -21.62
N ARG A 116 26.16 5.07 -22.59
CA ARG A 116 27.06 3.92 -22.45
C ARG A 116 27.93 3.77 -23.70
N ALA A 117 29.13 3.28 -23.54
CA ALA A 117 29.92 2.75 -24.66
C ALA A 117 29.43 1.33 -24.95
N PRO A 118 29.11 0.96 -26.20
CA PRO A 118 28.83 -0.41 -26.57
C PRO A 118 30.10 -1.25 -26.38
N LYS A 119 29.98 -2.43 -25.79
CA LYS A 119 31.15 -3.29 -25.51
C LYS A 119 31.51 -4.17 -26.71
N ALA A 120 30.50 -4.65 -27.41
CA ALA A 120 30.64 -5.46 -28.64
C ALA A 120 29.33 -5.36 -29.42
N GLU A 121 29.40 -5.75 -30.70
CA GLU A 121 28.22 -5.91 -31.54
C GLU A 121 27.29 -6.96 -30.91
N GLY A 122 26.02 -6.61 -30.63
CA GLY A 122 25.05 -7.53 -30.01
C GLY A 122 25.04 -7.57 -28.47
N ASP A 123 25.79 -6.72 -27.76
CA ASP A 123 25.75 -6.61 -26.28
C ASP A 123 24.48 -5.88 -25.77
N LEU A 124 23.32 -6.42 -26.10
CA LEU A 124 22.02 -5.93 -25.61
C LEU A 124 21.52 -6.79 -24.44
N PRO A 125 20.84 -6.20 -23.46
CA PRO A 125 20.17 -6.96 -22.42
C PRO A 125 19.14 -7.92 -23.03
N LYS A 126 19.07 -9.14 -22.48
CA LYS A 126 18.07 -10.16 -22.90
C LYS A 126 16.71 -9.99 -22.21
N THR A 127 16.65 -9.11 -21.23
CA THR A 127 15.47 -8.83 -20.42
C THR A 127 15.31 -7.34 -20.27
N LEU A 128 14.09 -6.88 -20.02
CA LEU A 128 13.85 -5.48 -19.64
C LEU A 128 14.67 -5.13 -18.42
N THR A 129 15.16 -3.90 -18.36
CA THR A 129 15.99 -3.41 -17.26
C THR A 129 15.10 -2.90 -16.13
N PRO A 130 15.05 -3.58 -14.95
CA PRO A 130 14.23 -3.13 -13.83
C PRO A 130 14.84 -1.91 -13.15
N VAL A 131 13.97 -0.97 -12.74
CA VAL A 131 14.32 0.21 -11.93
C VAL A 131 13.65 0.09 -10.57
N TYR A 132 14.45 -0.05 -9.52
CA TYR A 132 13.98 -0.27 -8.16
C TYR A 132 13.83 1.02 -7.36
N PRO A 133 12.97 1.04 -6.33
CA PRO A 133 13.01 2.08 -5.31
C PRO A 133 14.42 2.16 -4.70
N ALA A 134 15.02 3.34 -4.72
CA ALA A 134 16.37 3.52 -4.21
C ALA A 134 16.43 4.74 -3.29
N GLY A 135 17.24 4.65 -2.24
CA GLY A 135 17.58 5.75 -1.34
C GLY A 135 18.91 6.40 -1.69
N GLU A 136 19.23 7.48 -1.00
CA GLU A 136 20.48 8.20 -1.18
C GLU A 136 21.71 7.29 -1.04
N GLY A 137 22.57 7.30 -2.06
CA GLY A 137 23.80 6.51 -2.10
C GLY A 137 23.64 4.99 -2.29
N VAL A 138 22.44 4.52 -2.68
CA VAL A 138 22.19 3.15 -3.12
C VAL A 138 21.97 3.16 -4.62
N THR A 139 22.88 2.57 -5.39
CA THR A 139 22.81 2.61 -6.86
C THR A 139 21.96 1.47 -7.42
N GLN A 140 21.30 1.72 -8.57
CA GLN A 140 20.53 0.68 -9.29
C GLN A 140 21.35 -0.56 -9.61
N LEU A 141 22.61 -0.38 -10.04
CA LEU A 141 23.50 -1.48 -10.36
C LEU A 141 23.78 -2.40 -9.15
N TRP A 142 23.95 -1.78 -7.97
CA TRP A 142 24.17 -2.52 -6.73
C TRP A 142 22.91 -3.29 -6.33
N LEU A 143 21.73 -2.62 -6.40
CA LEU A 143 20.44 -3.25 -6.08
C LEU A 143 20.16 -4.46 -6.97
N ARG A 144 20.32 -4.32 -8.29
CA ARG A 144 20.13 -5.44 -9.23
C ARG A 144 21.00 -6.64 -8.86
N LYS A 145 22.31 -6.44 -8.69
CA LYS A 145 23.23 -7.52 -8.31
C LYS A 145 22.86 -8.17 -6.97
N ARG A 146 22.40 -7.37 -6.01
CA ARG A 146 22.04 -7.90 -4.69
C ARG A 146 20.73 -8.68 -4.73
N ILE A 147 19.76 -8.21 -5.52
CA ILE A 147 18.49 -8.90 -5.77
C ILE A 147 18.72 -10.20 -6.53
N ASP A 148 19.52 -10.18 -7.61
CA ASP A 148 19.87 -11.38 -8.36
C ASP A 148 20.46 -12.46 -7.44
N ARG A 149 21.33 -12.06 -6.53
CA ARG A 149 21.88 -12.97 -5.54
C ARG A 149 20.81 -13.50 -4.56
N ALA A 150 19.94 -12.62 -4.06
CA ALA A 150 18.87 -13.04 -3.15
C ALA A 150 17.90 -14.03 -3.81
N LEU A 151 17.58 -13.82 -5.10
CA LEU A 151 16.76 -14.75 -5.88
C LEU A 151 17.37 -16.16 -6.03
N MET A 152 18.71 -16.25 -5.99
CA MET A 152 19.43 -17.53 -6.02
C MET A 152 19.52 -18.20 -4.64
N ASP A 153 19.65 -17.38 -3.58
CA ASP A 153 19.94 -17.85 -2.23
C ASP A 153 18.65 -18.22 -1.45
N VAL A 154 17.50 -17.67 -1.86
CA VAL A 154 16.20 -17.87 -1.17
C VAL A 154 15.42 -19.01 -1.80
N ASP A 155 14.94 -19.95 -0.99
CA ASP A 155 13.97 -20.95 -1.42
C ASP A 155 12.57 -20.30 -1.55
N ILE A 156 12.11 -20.13 -2.79
CA ILE A 156 10.81 -19.56 -3.13
C ILE A 156 9.85 -20.73 -3.38
N SER A 157 9.51 -21.45 -2.30
CA SER A 157 8.51 -22.52 -2.37
C SER A 157 7.08 -21.95 -2.50
N ASP A 158 6.25 -22.63 -3.27
CA ASP A 158 4.86 -22.26 -3.45
C ASP A 158 3.98 -22.90 -2.36
N LEU A 159 3.09 -22.10 -1.75
CA LEU A 159 2.13 -22.60 -0.77
C LEU A 159 0.86 -23.16 -1.42
N LEU A 160 0.57 -22.77 -2.68
CA LEU A 160 -0.56 -23.29 -3.44
C LEU A 160 -0.14 -24.54 -4.20
N THR A 161 -1.01 -25.54 -4.24
CA THR A 161 -0.85 -26.73 -5.09
C THR A 161 -1.00 -26.35 -6.56
N GLU A 162 -0.58 -27.24 -7.45
CA GLU A 162 -0.74 -27.04 -8.91
C GLU A 162 -2.22 -26.90 -9.28
N GLU A 163 -3.08 -27.74 -8.69
CA GLU A 163 -4.53 -27.72 -8.93
C GLU A 163 -5.16 -26.39 -8.49
N GLU A 164 -4.79 -25.89 -7.30
CA GLU A 164 -5.28 -24.60 -6.79
C GLU A 164 -4.84 -23.43 -7.68
N ARG A 165 -3.59 -23.45 -8.18
CA ARG A 165 -3.09 -22.42 -9.10
C ARG A 165 -3.84 -22.44 -10.43
N GLN A 166 -4.13 -23.61 -10.97
CA GLN A 166 -4.89 -23.75 -12.22
C GLN A 166 -6.33 -23.25 -12.05
N GLU A 167 -7.00 -23.62 -10.96
CA GLU A 167 -8.37 -23.15 -10.65
C GLU A 167 -8.43 -21.63 -10.50
N LEU A 168 -7.42 -21.05 -9.87
CA LEU A 168 -7.33 -19.59 -9.62
C LEU A 168 -6.72 -18.81 -10.82
N HIS A 169 -6.27 -19.50 -11.86
CA HIS A 169 -5.57 -18.93 -13.01
C HIS A 169 -4.34 -18.09 -12.62
N LEU A 170 -3.57 -18.58 -11.64
CA LEU A 170 -2.37 -17.92 -11.11
C LEU A 170 -1.09 -18.65 -11.53
N PRO A 171 0.00 -17.90 -11.87
CA PRO A 171 1.31 -18.50 -12.10
C PRO A 171 1.92 -19.00 -10.80
N GLY A 172 2.99 -19.80 -10.89
CA GLY A 172 3.81 -20.20 -9.75
C GLY A 172 4.47 -18.99 -9.08
N LEU A 173 4.68 -19.04 -7.76
CA LEU A 173 5.25 -17.91 -7.01
C LEU A 173 6.67 -17.57 -7.49
N ALA A 174 7.55 -18.56 -7.62
CA ALA A 174 8.90 -18.35 -8.13
C ALA A 174 8.91 -17.80 -9.57
N GLU A 175 8.03 -18.32 -10.44
CA GLU A 175 7.87 -17.82 -11.80
C GLU A 175 7.40 -16.35 -11.81
N ALA A 176 6.39 -16.01 -11.00
CA ALA A 176 5.88 -14.65 -10.88
C ALA A 176 6.96 -13.67 -10.42
N ILE A 177 7.69 -14.00 -9.36
CA ILE A 177 8.77 -13.17 -8.83
C ILE A 177 9.88 -13.00 -9.88
N ASN A 178 10.34 -14.09 -10.48
CA ASN A 178 11.40 -14.02 -11.50
C ASN A 178 10.97 -13.21 -12.73
N SER A 179 9.72 -13.34 -13.19
CA SER A 179 9.22 -12.57 -14.33
C SER A 179 9.11 -11.09 -14.05
N LEU A 180 8.86 -10.68 -12.80
CA LEU A 180 8.86 -9.26 -12.39
C LEU A 180 10.28 -8.69 -12.28
N HIS A 181 11.27 -9.48 -11.87
CA HIS A 181 12.66 -9.02 -11.80
C HIS A 181 13.37 -9.07 -13.15
N HIS A 182 13.02 -10.04 -13.99
CA HIS A 182 13.63 -10.30 -15.29
C HIS A 182 12.58 -10.50 -16.40
N PRO A 183 11.76 -9.48 -16.72
CA PRO A 183 10.78 -9.62 -17.79
C PRO A 183 11.51 -9.84 -19.11
N LYS A 184 11.01 -10.76 -19.93
CA LYS A 184 11.60 -11.09 -21.23
C LYS A 184 11.60 -9.87 -22.16
N ALA A 185 12.56 -9.84 -23.09
CA ALA A 185 12.53 -8.87 -24.19
C ALA A 185 11.19 -8.94 -24.93
N GLY A 186 10.62 -7.78 -25.27
CA GLY A 186 9.32 -7.68 -25.91
C GLY A 186 8.11 -7.92 -24.99
N ALA A 187 8.30 -8.14 -23.69
CA ALA A 187 7.18 -8.16 -22.76
C ALA A 187 6.45 -6.82 -22.73
N PRO A 188 5.11 -6.81 -22.70
CA PRO A 188 4.34 -5.56 -22.71
C PRO A 188 4.59 -4.78 -21.41
N ILE A 189 5.22 -3.61 -21.53
CA ILE A 189 5.59 -2.76 -20.39
C ILE A 189 4.35 -2.22 -19.66
N GLY A 190 3.28 -1.91 -20.39
CA GLY A 190 2.05 -1.35 -19.81
C GLY A 190 1.46 -2.21 -18.68
N PRO A 191 1.15 -3.49 -18.89
CA PRO A 191 0.67 -4.39 -17.84
C PRO A 191 1.64 -4.52 -16.65
N LEU A 192 2.94 -4.55 -16.90
CA LEU A 192 3.96 -4.61 -15.85
C LEU A 192 3.95 -3.34 -14.98
N GLN A 193 3.91 -2.16 -15.59
CA GLN A 193 3.88 -0.86 -14.88
C GLN A 193 2.55 -0.60 -14.19
N ASN A 194 1.43 -0.95 -14.83
CA ASN A 194 0.08 -0.80 -14.27
C ASN A 194 -0.29 -1.90 -13.28
N ARG A 195 0.63 -2.87 -13.05
CA ARG A 195 0.45 -3.99 -12.13
C ARG A 195 -0.78 -4.85 -12.46
N THR A 196 -1.06 -5.04 -13.75
CA THR A 196 -2.14 -5.90 -14.27
C THR A 196 -1.63 -7.20 -14.87
N ASP A 197 -0.32 -7.38 -14.98
CA ASP A 197 0.34 -8.61 -15.40
C ASP A 197 0.01 -9.78 -14.46
N PRO A 198 -0.10 -11.03 -14.94
CA PRO A 198 -0.39 -12.21 -14.12
C PRO A 198 0.55 -12.39 -12.92
N ALA A 199 1.83 -12.04 -13.05
CA ALA A 199 2.78 -12.09 -11.95
C ALA A 199 2.41 -11.12 -10.81
N TRP A 200 1.96 -9.91 -11.14
CA TRP A 200 1.42 -8.98 -10.15
C TRP A 200 0.13 -9.46 -9.52
N GLN A 201 -0.74 -10.13 -10.29
CA GLN A 201 -1.97 -10.71 -9.75
C GLN A 201 -1.66 -11.79 -8.71
N ARG A 202 -0.64 -12.62 -8.98
CA ARG A 202 -0.17 -13.63 -8.03
C ARG A 202 0.28 -12.99 -6.71
N LEU A 203 1.14 -11.98 -6.74
CA LEU A 203 1.64 -11.35 -5.51
C LEU A 203 0.52 -10.62 -4.73
N LYS A 204 -0.41 -9.97 -5.44
CA LYS A 204 -1.60 -9.37 -4.80
C LYS A 204 -2.47 -10.42 -4.13
N PHE A 205 -2.66 -11.57 -4.77
CA PHE A 205 -3.42 -12.68 -4.21
C PHE A 205 -2.77 -13.19 -2.92
N ASP A 206 -1.45 -13.45 -2.94
CA ASP A 206 -0.73 -13.96 -1.77
C ASP A 206 -0.77 -12.98 -0.60
N GLU A 207 -0.60 -11.68 -0.85
CA GLU A 207 -0.72 -10.64 0.18
C GLU A 207 -2.12 -10.61 0.80
N LEU A 208 -3.16 -10.62 -0.03
CA LEU A 208 -4.55 -10.63 0.43
C LEU A 208 -4.89 -11.92 1.17
N LEU A 209 -4.40 -13.07 0.70
CA LEU A 209 -4.58 -14.35 1.37
C LEU A 209 -3.92 -14.36 2.75
N ALA A 210 -2.68 -13.89 2.85
CA ALA A 210 -1.96 -13.76 4.11
C ALA A 210 -2.71 -12.87 5.12
N GLN A 211 -3.26 -11.74 4.66
CA GLN A 211 -4.09 -10.86 5.48
C GLN A 211 -5.37 -11.58 5.95
N GLN A 212 -6.07 -12.29 5.06
CA GLN A 212 -7.28 -13.05 5.42
C GLN A 212 -6.99 -14.17 6.41
N ILE A 213 -5.91 -14.91 6.23
CA ILE A 213 -5.47 -15.95 7.18
C ILE A 213 -5.15 -15.33 8.55
N SER A 214 -4.44 -14.21 8.58
CA SER A 214 -4.11 -13.49 9.82
C SER A 214 -5.37 -13.03 10.57
N LEU A 215 -6.33 -12.45 9.84
CA LEU A 215 -7.62 -12.04 10.39
C LEU A 215 -8.43 -13.24 10.91
N LYS A 216 -8.44 -14.34 10.16
CA LYS A 216 -9.12 -15.58 10.57
C LYS A 216 -8.51 -16.16 11.85
N LYS A 217 -7.18 -16.30 11.93
CA LYS A 217 -6.47 -16.74 13.13
C LYS A 217 -6.75 -15.83 14.34
N SER A 218 -6.70 -14.51 14.14
CA SER A 218 -7.03 -13.54 15.18
C SER A 218 -8.47 -13.67 15.68
N ARG A 219 -9.41 -14.02 14.79
CA ARG A 219 -10.81 -14.31 15.16
C ARG A 219 -10.90 -15.60 15.95
N GLU A 220 -10.29 -16.69 15.48
CA GLU A 220 -10.27 -17.98 16.16
C GLU A 220 -9.68 -17.85 17.57
N MET A 221 -8.57 -17.14 17.73
CA MET A 221 -7.97 -16.87 19.06
C MET A 221 -8.92 -16.10 20.00
N ARG A 222 -9.71 -15.15 19.47
CA ARG A 222 -10.73 -14.45 20.27
C ARG A 222 -11.90 -15.36 20.61
N ASP A 223 -12.34 -16.19 19.68
CA ASP A 223 -13.46 -17.11 19.87
C ASP A 223 -13.15 -18.22 20.88
N MET A 224 -11.86 -18.49 21.16
CA MET A 224 -11.42 -19.37 22.23
C MET A 224 -11.66 -18.76 23.63
N ASN A 225 -11.73 -17.45 23.76
CA ASN A 225 -12.07 -16.78 24.99
C ASN A 225 -13.60 -16.89 25.22
N LYS A 226 -13.99 -17.14 26.45
CA LYS A 226 -15.40 -17.09 26.83
C LYS A 226 -15.76 -15.71 27.36
N GLY A 227 -16.85 -15.16 26.85
CA GLY A 227 -17.45 -13.93 27.33
C GLY A 227 -18.71 -14.20 28.15
N PRO A 228 -19.16 -13.23 28.95
CA PRO A 228 -20.43 -13.37 29.65
C PRO A 228 -21.59 -13.38 28.65
N VAL A 229 -22.54 -14.28 28.84
CA VAL A 229 -23.77 -14.34 28.06
C VAL A 229 -24.73 -13.27 28.54
N MET A 230 -25.15 -12.37 27.67
CA MET A 230 -26.01 -11.23 27.99
C MET A 230 -27.31 -11.29 27.17
N PRO A 231 -28.24 -12.22 27.50
CA PRO A 231 -29.48 -12.37 26.75
C PRO A 231 -30.44 -11.23 27.04
N LEU A 232 -31.29 -10.88 26.07
CA LEU A 232 -32.52 -10.16 26.30
C LEU A 232 -33.66 -11.16 26.37
N ARG A 233 -34.50 -11.06 27.40
CA ARG A 233 -35.71 -11.86 27.51
C ARG A 233 -36.72 -11.39 26.47
N LYS A 234 -37.12 -12.27 25.56
CA LYS A 234 -38.15 -11.97 24.54
C LYS A 234 -39.47 -11.56 25.23
N GLY A 235 -40.03 -10.44 24.80
CA GLY A 235 -41.32 -9.95 25.35
C GLY A 235 -41.22 -9.22 26.68
N ASP A 236 -40.03 -8.96 27.22
CA ASP A 236 -39.85 -8.20 28.43
C ASP A 236 -39.94 -6.69 28.13
N ASN A 237 -41.17 -6.14 28.23
CA ASN A 237 -41.44 -4.72 28.07
C ASN A 237 -40.89 -3.86 29.24
N SER A 238 -40.40 -4.50 30.31
CA SER A 238 -39.77 -3.83 31.45
C SER A 238 -38.28 -3.62 31.27
N SER A 239 -37.68 -4.26 30.26
CA SER A 239 -36.24 -4.15 29.97
C SER A 239 -35.82 -2.73 29.65
N LEU A 240 -34.60 -2.36 30.02
CA LEU A 240 -34.04 -1.02 29.69
C LEU A 240 -34.10 -0.73 28.19
N THR A 241 -33.87 -1.76 27.37
CA THR A 241 -33.93 -1.64 25.90
C THR A 241 -35.35 -1.32 25.42
N ALA A 242 -36.39 -1.98 25.98
CA ALA A 242 -37.78 -1.70 25.62
C ALA A 242 -38.18 -0.30 26.06
N LYS A 243 -37.85 0.12 27.29
CA LYS A 243 -38.09 1.48 27.78
C LYS A 243 -37.41 2.52 26.89
N PHE A 244 -36.18 2.27 26.44
CA PHE A 244 -35.45 3.15 25.54
C PHE A 244 -36.16 3.30 24.18
N PHE A 245 -36.64 2.20 23.58
CA PHE A 245 -37.38 2.29 22.32
C PHE A 245 -38.64 3.14 22.43
N HIS A 246 -39.33 3.10 23.57
CA HIS A 246 -40.51 3.92 23.80
C HIS A 246 -40.15 5.41 24.04
N SER A 247 -38.98 5.72 24.56
CA SER A 247 -38.52 7.09 24.84
C SER A 247 -37.98 7.83 23.62
N LEU A 248 -37.61 7.10 22.53
CA LEU A 248 -37.08 7.72 21.34
C LEU A 248 -38.13 8.56 20.59
N PRO A 249 -37.81 9.79 20.18
CA PRO A 249 -38.75 10.65 19.41
C PRO A 249 -38.92 10.21 17.95
N PHE A 250 -38.29 9.10 17.54
CA PHE A 250 -38.30 8.53 16.19
C PHE A 250 -38.35 7.01 16.23
N LYS A 251 -38.75 6.40 15.12
CA LYS A 251 -38.69 4.94 14.94
C LYS A 251 -37.36 4.53 14.29
N LEU A 252 -36.81 3.40 14.72
CA LEU A 252 -35.64 2.82 14.08
C LEU A 252 -35.94 2.41 12.64
N THR A 253 -35.00 2.60 11.77
CA THR A 253 -35.06 2.10 10.38
C THR A 253 -34.96 0.59 10.34
N LYS A 254 -35.43 -0.03 9.24
CA LYS A 254 -35.27 -1.47 9.03
C LYS A 254 -33.81 -1.93 9.10
N ALA A 255 -32.89 -1.11 8.61
CA ALA A 255 -31.46 -1.39 8.66
C ALA A 255 -30.91 -1.39 10.11
N GLN A 256 -31.29 -0.38 10.91
CA GLN A 256 -30.90 -0.30 12.33
C GLN A 256 -31.46 -1.48 13.13
N ILE A 257 -32.70 -1.89 12.88
CA ILE A 257 -33.32 -3.05 13.53
C ILE A 257 -32.55 -4.35 13.18
N ARG A 258 -32.17 -4.52 11.91
CA ARG A 258 -31.38 -5.69 11.48
C ARG A 258 -30.01 -5.72 12.17
N VAL A 259 -29.27 -4.60 12.16
CA VAL A 259 -27.96 -4.51 12.83
C VAL A 259 -28.08 -4.74 14.33
N TRP A 260 -29.11 -4.16 14.98
CA TRP A 260 -29.39 -4.44 16.38
C TRP A 260 -29.65 -5.93 16.65
N LYS A 261 -30.42 -6.60 15.80
CA LYS A 261 -30.70 -8.03 15.94
C LYS A 261 -29.43 -8.85 15.87
N ASP A 262 -28.51 -8.54 14.96
CA ASP A 262 -27.22 -9.22 14.85
C ASP A 262 -26.34 -8.99 16.11
N ILE A 263 -26.36 -7.78 16.67
CA ILE A 263 -25.65 -7.44 17.93
C ILE A 263 -26.29 -8.19 19.09
N TYR A 264 -27.60 -8.17 19.18
CA TYR A 264 -28.39 -8.86 20.19
C TYR A 264 -28.06 -10.36 20.28
N GLU A 265 -28.07 -11.04 19.14
CA GLU A 265 -27.75 -12.47 19.05
C GLU A 265 -26.30 -12.75 19.46
N SER A 266 -25.35 -11.87 19.07
CA SER A 266 -23.96 -12.00 19.43
C SER A 266 -23.68 -11.79 20.91
N LEU A 267 -24.31 -10.81 21.57
CA LEU A 267 -24.20 -10.58 23.02
C LEU A 267 -24.84 -11.71 23.83
N GLY A 268 -25.82 -12.42 23.25
CA GLY A 268 -26.46 -13.58 23.84
C GLY A 268 -25.64 -14.88 23.72
N SER A 269 -24.47 -14.86 23.11
CA SER A 269 -23.59 -16.02 22.95
C SER A 269 -22.43 -16.02 23.97
N GLU A 270 -21.80 -17.16 24.19
CA GLU A 270 -20.58 -17.29 25.02
C GLU A 270 -19.35 -16.66 24.35
N ARG A 271 -19.42 -16.29 23.08
CA ARG A 271 -18.28 -15.72 22.33
C ARG A 271 -18.22 -14.21 22.48
N PRO A 272 -17.05 -13.62 22.79
CA PRO A 272 -16.91 -12.18 22.87
C PRO A 272 -17.26 -11.53 21.54
N MET A 273 -18.21 -10.62 21.54
CA MET A 273 -18.62 -9.91 20.32
C MET A 273 -17.54 -8.92 19.87
N ASN A 274 -17.18 -8.96 18.58
CA ASN A 274 -16.37 -7.96 17.93
C ASN A 274 -16.99 -7.64 16.57
N ARG A 275 -17.71 -6.51 16.48
CA ARG A 275 -18.44 -6.11 15.28
C ARG A 275 -18.11 -4.69 14.87
N LEU A 276 -17.91 -4.48 13.59
CA LEU A 276 -17.83 -3.17 12.97
C LEU A 276 -19.24 -2.74 12.50
N VAL A 277 -19.70 -1.58 12.98
CA VAL A 277 -20.93 -0.94 12.49
C VAL A 277 -20.55 0.14 11.50
N GLN A 278 -20.83 -0.09 10.23
CA GLN A 278 -20.56 0.85 9.14
C GLN A 278 -21.86 1.54 8.70
N GLY A 279 -21.77 2.82 8.38
CA GLY A 279 -22.85 3.62 7.84
C GLY A 279 -22.44 5.08 7.69
N ASP A 280 -23.20 5.86 6.92
CA ASP A 280 -22.95 7.27 6.66
C ASP A 280 -23.05 8.14 7.91
N VAL A 281 -22.59 9.38 7.81
CA VAL A 281 -22.79 10.39 8.86
C VAL A 281 -24.31 10.61 9.01
N GLY A 282 -24.79 10.60 10.25
CA GLY A 282 -26.23 10.73 10.53
C GLY A 282 -27.06 9.44 10.41
N SER A 283 -26.48 8.31 10.01
CA SER A 283 -27.21 7.03 9.89
C SER A 283 -27.67 6.43 11.23
N GLY A 284 -27.33 7.06 12.35
CA GLY A 284 -27.76 6.64 13.69
C GLY A 284 -26.90 5.53 14.31
N LYS A 285 -25.62 5.44 13.97
CA LYS A 285 -24.67 4.48 14.60
C LYS A 285 -24.66 4.59 16.13
N THR A 286 -24.77 5.80 16.65
CA THR A 286 -24.76 6.06 18.10
C THR A 286 -25.99 5.47 18.81
N VAL A 287 -27.17 5.50 18.18
CA VAL A 287 -28.36 4.88 18.78
C VAL A 287 -28.25 3.36 18.83
N VAL A 288 -27.64 2.74 17.80
CA VAL A 288 -27.38 1.30 17.80
C VAL A 288 -26.39 0.93 18.91
N ALA A 289 -25.33 1.73 19.11
CA ALA A 289 -24.37 1.54 20.21
C ALA A 289 -25.05 1.71 21.59
N ALA A 290 -25.94 2.69 21.74
CA ALA A 290 -26.70 2.90 22.97
C ALA A 290 -27.61 1.69 23.30
N ILE A 291 -28.27 1.12 22.29
CA ILE A 291 -29.12 -0.08 22.49
C ILE A 291 -28.28 -1.27 22.92
N ALA A 292 -27.10 -1.48 22.30
CA ALA A 292 -26.17 -2.52 22.71
C ALA A 292 -25.70 -2.32 24.17
N ALA A 293 -25.37 -1.07 24.52
CA ALA A 293 -25.00 -0.72 25.90
C ALA A 293 -26.10 -1.04 26.92
N LEU A 294 -27.34 -0.73 26.59
CA LEU A 294 -28.49 -1.01 27.47
C LEU A 294 -28.72 -2.51 27.68
N GLN A 295 -28.47 -3.35 26.70
CA GLN A 295 -28.50 -4.81 26.85
C GLN A 295 -27.43 -5.27 27.85
N VAL A 296 -26.22 -4.74 27.75
CA VAL A 296 -25.12 -5.05 28.65
C VAL A 296 -25.42 -4.60 30.08
N ILE A 297 -25.90 -3.37 30.25
CA ILE A 297 -26.25 -2.80 31.54
C ILE A 297 -27.42 -3.57 32.18
N GLY A 298 -28.45 -3.94 31.38
CA GLY A 298 -29.57 -4.75 31.84
C GLY A 298 -29.19 -6.14 32.35
N ASN A 299 -27.99 -6.63 32.02
CA ASN A 299 -27.40 -7.86 32.53
C ASN A 299 -26.40 -7.61 33.69
N GLY A 300 -26.37 -6.40 34.26
CA GLY A 300 -25.56 -6.06 35.43
C GLY A 300 -24.08 -5.74 35.15
N TYR A 301 -23.73 -5.47 33.90
CA TYR A 301 -22.37 -5.09 33.52
C TYR A 301 -22.25 -3.59 33.23
N GLN A 302 -21.01 -3.10 33.28
CA GLN A 302 -20.68 -1.72 32.91
C GLN A 302 -20.27 -1.64 31.43
N VAL A 303 -20.44 -0.44 30.85
CA VAL A 303 -20.07 -0.17 29.47
C VAL A 303 -19.11 1.00 29.42
N ALA A 304 -18.03 0.87 28.66
CA ALA A 304 -17.12 1.95 28.34
C ALA A 304 -17.22 2.29 26.84
N MET A 305 -17.40 3.58 26.53
CA MET A 305 -17.42 4.09 25.17
C MET A 305 -16.22 5.01 24.96
N MET A 306 -15.38 4.69 23.99
CA MET A 306 -14.21 5.49 23.66
C MET A 306 -14.43 6.29 22.35
N ALA A 307 -13.86 7.48 22.30
CA ALA A 307 -13.79 8.30 21.10
C ALA A 307 -12.34 8.78 20.85
N PRO A 308 -11.93 8.98 19.59
CA PRO A 308 -10.55 9.35 19.26
C PRO A 308 -10.15 10.76 19.68
N THR A 309 -11.13 11.65 19.91
CA THR A 309 -10.90 13.05 20.33
C THR A 309 -11.81 13.43 21.48
N GLU A 310 -11.38 14.39 22.31
CA GLU A 310 -12.16 14.91 23.43
C GLU A 310 -13.50 15.52 22.96
N ILE A 311 -13.50 16.23 21.83
CA ILE A 311 -14.71 16.84 21.24
C ILE A 311 -15.76 15.77 20.89
N LEU A 312 -15.35 14.68 20.26
CA LEU A 312 -16.25 13.58 19.94
C LEU A 312 -16.73 12.83 21.20
N ALA A 313 -15.86 12.66 22.19
CA ALA A 313 -16.24 12.09 23.48
C ALA A 313 -17.29 12.95 24.19
N GLU A 314 -17.12 14.27 24.17
CA GLU A 314 -18.08 15.24 24.74
C GLU A 314 -19.44 15.18 24.06
N GLN A 315 -19.46 15.15 22.72
CA GLN A 315 -20.70 14.98 21.96
C GLN A 315 -21.42 13.68 22.30
N HIS A 316 -20.67 12.58 22.43
CA HIS A 316 -21.24 11.29 22.86
C HIS A 316 -21.75 11.35 24.30
N TYR A 317 -20.99 11.95 25.20
CA TYR A 317 -21.38 12.11 26.60
C TYR A 317 -22.70 12.85 26.75
N HIS A 318 -22.85 14.03 26.13
CA HIS A 318 -24.09 14.79 26.21
C HIS A 318 -25.30 14.00 25.71
N ARG A 319 -25.17 13.37 24.52
CA ARG A 319 -26.27 12.61 23.93
C ARG A 319 -26.61 11.35 24.72
N LEU A 320 -25.60 10.62 25.20
CA LEU A 320 -25.83 9.43 26.01
C LEU A 320 -26.39 9.80 27.40
N SER A 321 -25.90 10.86 28.02
CA SER A 321 -26.43 11.35 29.32
C SER A 321 -27.89 11.69 29.22
N GLU A 322 -28.32 12.40 28.19
CA GLU A 322 -29.73 12.72 27.94
C GLU A 322 -30.58 11.43 27.89
N TRP A 323 -30.17 10.45 27.10
CA TRP A 323 -30.93 9.21 26.94
C TRP A 323 -30.91 8.31 28.20
N MET A 324 -29.77 8.19 28.84
CA MET A 324 -29.58 7.27 29.99
C MET A 324 -30.21 7.81 31.26
N THR A 325 -30.21 9.14 31.48
CA THR A 325 -30.85 9.78 32.63
C THR A 325 -32.37 9.51 32.65
N THR A 326 -33.03 9.48 31.50
CA THR A 326 -34.47 9.15 31.41
C THR A 326 -34.78 7.71 31.83
N LEU A 327 -33.76 6.84 31.83
CA LEU A 327 -33.86 5.45 32.24
C LEU A 327 -33.33 5.20 33.68
N GLY A 328 -32.97 6.27 34.41
CA GLY A 328 -32.39 6.17 35.75
C GLY A 328 -30.95 5.71 35.78
N LEU A 329 -30.22 5.82 34.67
CA LEU A 329 -28.82 5.40 34.53
C LEU A 329 -27.89 6.61 34.58
N SER A 330 -26.74 6.47 35.20
CA SER A 330 -25.69 7.49 35.24
C SER A 330 -24.65 7.27 34.16
N VAL A 331 -24.22 8.35 33.51
CA VAL A 331 -23.11 8.38 32.55
C VAL A 331 -22.02 9.26 33.12
N VAL A 332 -20.82 8.78 33.10
CA VAL A 332 -19.63 9.51 33.59
C VAL A 332 -18.69 9.78 32.42
N TRP A 333 -18.05 10.93 32.46
CA TRP A 333 -17.05 11.34 31.46
C TRP A 333 -15.64 11.14 32.00
N MET A 334 -14.76 10.66 31.14
CA MET A 334 -13.33 10.63 31.38
C MET A 334 -12.57 11.17 30.19
N SER A 335 -11.65 12.12 30.40
CA SER A 335 -10.78 12.66 29.35
C SER A 335 -9.30 12.51 29.70
N GLY A 336 -8.42 12.68 28.68
CA GLY A 336 -6.98 12.66 28.84
C GLY A 336 -6.46 13.77 29.76
N SER A 337 -7.16 14.93 29.76
CA SER A 337 -6.86 16.13 30.54
C SER A 337 -7.21 16.06 32.02
N MET A 338 -8.05 15.07 32.45
CA MET A 338 -8.45 14.92 33.86
C MET A 338 -7.27 14.52 34.76
N LYS A 339 -7.22 15.12 35.96
CA LYS A 339 -6.22 14.78 37.00
C LYS A 339 -6.45 13.35 37.50
N LYS A 340 -5.38 12.68 37.92
CA LYS A 340 -5.41 11.29 38.42
C LYS A 340 -6.45 11.10 39.53
N LYS A 341 -6.54 12.02 40.48
CA LYS A 341 -7.48 11.97 41.61
C LYS A 341 -8.94 12.03 41.17
N GLU A 342 -9.25 12.82 40.15
CA GLU A 342 -10.60 12.92 39.57
C GLU A 342 -10.97 11.63 38.84
N ARG A 343 -10.03 11.01 38.09
CA ARG A 343 -10.25 9.73 37.42
C ARG A 343 -10.52 8.60 38.43
N GLU A 344 -9.80 8.55 39.54
CA GLU A 344 -10.01 7.56 40.60
C GLU A 344 -11.41 7.68 41.20
N THR A 345 -11.94 8.89 41.36
CA THR A 345 -13.31 9.11 41.88
C THR A 345 -14.38 8.63 40.90
N VAL A 346 -14.15 8.78 39.60
CA VAL A 346 -15.07 8.34 38.54
C VAL A 346 -15.11 6.80 38.44
N VAL A 347 -13.96 6.14 38.63
CA VAL A 347 -13.85 4.67 38.53
C VAL A 347 -14.47 3.94 39.73
N ILE A 348 -14.52 4.59 40.89
CA ILE A 348 -15.13 4.03 42.13
C ILE A 348 -16.62 4.48 42.19
N ILE A 349 -17.44 4.14 41.19
CA ILE A 349 -18.89 4.13 41.39
C ILE A 349 -19.23 2.79 42.07
N PRO A 350 -19.67 2.79 43.36
CA PRO A 350 -19.97 1.55 44.04
C PRO A 350 -21.08 0.81 43.31
N LYS A 351 -20.96 -0.52 43.25
CA LYS A 351 -22.13 -1.36 43.00
C LYS A 351 -23.13 -1.02 44.08
N GLU A 352 -24.19 -0.27 43.78
CA GLU A 352 -25.36 -0.28 44.64
C GLU A 352 -25.82 -1.74 44.72
N LYS A 353 -25.77 -2.27 45.93
CA LYS A 353 -26.35 -3.57 46.25
C LYS A 353 -27.86 -3.42 46.07
N GLY A 354 -28.39 -3.95 44.95
CA GLY A 354 -29.77 -4.24 44.78
C GLY A 354 -30.01 -5.74 45.00
#